data_4224371188bfe97ec9b38e59efc4b0bd
#
_entry.id   4224371188bfe97ec9b38e59efc4b0bd
#
_cell.length_a   1.000
_cell.length_b   1.000
_cell.length_c   1.000
_cell.angle_alpha   90.00
_cell.angle_beta   90.00
_cell.angle_gamma   90.00
#
_symmetry.space_group_name_H-M   'P 1'
#
loop_
_entity.id
_entity.type
_entity.pdbx_description
1 polymer ?
#
loop_
_entity_poly.entity_id
_entity_poly.type
_entity_poly.pdbx_seq_one_letter_code
_entity_poly.pdbx_strand_id
1 'polypeptide(L)'
;MRAVVCRAGKLTVEELPTPVPGRGELLLRVTRAGICGSDLHARHHCDATADVSAEVGYDAFMRSDQAVVMGHEFAGEVVSYGPGCRKRWKPGTAVVSVPMIKHGDAPHLTGLSAQAHGAYADFILVSEDMTMPVPEGVSVNQAALTEPMAVAYHAVRRSEIGKRDVAVVVGCGPIGLAVIAMLKAANVRTVIASDP
;
A
#
# COMPACT_ATOMS: atom_id res chain seq x y z
N MET A 1 16.33 -9.94 -8.70
CA MET A 1 15.80 -9.66 -7.37
C MET A 1 14.87 -10.80 -6.94
N ARG A 2 14.83 -11.10 -5.64
CA ARG A 2 13.83 -12.04 -5.12
C ARG A 2 12.48 -11.36 -5.00
N ALA A 3 11.43 -12.10 -5.33
CA ALA A 3 10.05 -11.63 -5.19
C ALA A 3 9.12 -12.78 -4.84
N VAL A 4 8.03 -12.51 -4.15
CA VAL A 4 6.93 -13.45 -3.93
C VAL A 4 5.86 -13.19 -4.97
N VAL A 5 5.72 -14.14 -5.90
CA VAL A 5 4.79 -14.06 -7.03
C VAL A 5 3.54 -14.86 -6.71
N CYS A 6 2.38 -14.24 -6.93
CA CYS A 6 1.08 -14.89 -6.87
C CYS A 6 0.63 -15.29 -8.29
N ARG A 7 0.29 -16.57 -8.47
CA ARG A 7 -0.39 -17.09 -9.68
C ARG A 7 -1.46 -18.08 -9.25
N ALA A 8 -2.67 -17.93 -9.73
CA ALA A 8 -3.79 -18.81 -9.39
C ALA A 8 -3.88 -19.12 -7.88
N GLY A 9 -3.69 -18.08 -7.05
CA GLY A 9 -3.72 -18.17 -5.59
C GLY A 9 -2.49 -18.84 -4.95
N LYS A 10 -1.53 -19.33 -5.74
CA LYS A 10 -0.29 -19.92 -5.22
C LYS A 10 0.81 -18.86 -5.13
N LEU A 11 1.47 -18.79 -3.97
CA LEU A 11 2.62 -17.93 -3.72
C LEU A 11 3.91 -18.72 -3.91
N THR A 12 4.83 -18.20 -4.72
CA THR A 12 6.16 -18.76 -4.95
C THR A 12 7.22 -17.68 -4.84
N VAL A 13 8.37 -18.04 -4.26
CA VAL A 13 9.54 -17.14 -4.29
C VAL A 13 10.26 -17.37 -5.62
N GLU A 14 10.42 -16.29 -6.39
CA GLU A 14 11.03 -16.33 -7.71
C GLU A 14 12.15 -15.29 -7.83
N GLU A 15 13.13 -15.57 -8.70
CA GLU A 15 14.11 -14.58 -9.13
C GLU A 15 13.58 -13.85 -10.36
N LEU A 16 13.37 -12.55 -10.23
CA LEU A 16 12.89 -11.66 -11.29
C LEU A 16 13.99 -10.64 -11.65
N PRO A 17 13.98 -10.09 -12.88
CA PRO A 17 14.79 -8.92 -13.18
C PRO A 17 14.46 -7.77 -12.23
N THR A 18 15.47 -7.01 -11.80
CA THR A 18 15.23 -5.76 -11.07
C THR A 18 14.54 -4.77 -12.01
N PRO A 19 13.39 -4.18 -11.63
CA PRO A 19 12.67 -3.29 -12.51
C PRO A 19 13.45 -2.00 -12.76
N VAL A 20 13.30 -1.45 -13.96
CA VAL A 20 13.91 -0.19 -14.36
C VAL A 20 12.84 0.91 -14.25
N PRO A 21 13.10 2.01 -13.51
CA PRO A 21 12.10 3.06 -13.35
C PRO A 21 11.83 3.78 -14.65
N GLY A 22 10.57 3.88 -15.03
CA GLY A 22 10.05 4.64 -16.15
C GLY A 22 9.95 6.14 -15.86
N ARG A 23 9.26 6.87 -16.74
CA ARG A 23 9.11 8.33 -16.59
C ARG A 23 8.33 8.70 -15.32
N GLY A 24 8.96 9.49 -14.46
CA GLY A 24 8.37 9.96 -13.20
C GLY A 24 8.36 8.91 -12.08
N GLU A 25 9.06 7.80 -12.27
CA GLU A 25 9.12 6.70 -11.30
C GLU A 25 10.44 6.69 -10.55
N LEU A 26 10.39 6.20 -9.32
CA LEU A 26 11.53 5.87 -8.49
C LEU A 26 11.65 4.35 -8.37
N LEU A 27 12.88 3.85 -8.34
CA LEU A 27 13.20 2.52 -7.84
C LEU A 27 13.48 2.64 -6.35
N LEU A 28 12.75 1.89 -5.55
CA LEU A 28 13.01 1.76 -4.12
C LEU A 28 13.54 0.37 -3.80
N ARG A 29 14.48 0.29 -2.86
CA ARG A 29 14.79 -0.93 -2.14
C ARG A 29 13.78 -1.07 -1.00
N VAL A 30 13.01 -2.14 -0.97
CA VAL A 30 12.04 -2.40 0.09
C VAL A 30 12.77 -2.72 1.39
N THR A 31 12.45 -1.99 2.44
CA THR A 31 13.03 -2.23 3.77
C THR A 31 12.07 -2.94 4.69
N ARG A 32 10.78 -2.68 4.55
CA ARG A 32 9.68 -3.34 5.26
C ARG A 32 8.43 -3.38 4.39
N ALA A 33 7.70 -4.49 4.50
CA ALA A 33 6.37 -4.64 3.90
C ALA A 33 5.42 -5.25 4.93
N GLY A 34 4.20 -4.73 4.99
CA GLY A 34 3.07 -5.29 5.73
C GLY A 34 2.30 -6.30 4.91
N ILE A 35 1.42 -7.06 5.57
CA ILE A 35 0.47 -7.97 4.94
C ILE A 35 -0.93 -7.47 5.25
N CYS A 36 -1.64 -7.03 4.21
CA CYS A 36 -3.02 -6.58 4.33
C CYS A 36 -4.02 -7.74 4.19
N GLY A 37 -5.18 -7.62 4.81
CA GLY A 37 -6.29 -8.54 4.58
C GLY A 37 -6.73 -8.59 3.12
N SER A 38 -6.59 -7.49 2.37
CA SER A 38 -6.90 -7.43 0.94
C SER A 38 -5.93 -8.26 0.08
N ASP A 39 -4.66 -8.41 0.48
CA ASP A 39 -3.72 -9.34 -0.19
C ASP A 39 -4.21 -10.79 -0.05
N LEU A 40 -4.65 -11.17 1.17
CA LEU A 40 -5.16 -12.50 1.43
C LEU A 40 -6.46 -12.77 0.68
N HIS A 41 -7.33 -11.77 0.59
CA HIS A 41 -8.58 -11.86 -0.16
C HIS A 41 -8.31 -11.96 -1.69
N ALA A 42 -7.50 -11.05 -2.23
CA ALA A 42 -7.16 -11.03 -3.66
C ALA A 42 -6.47 -12.33 -4.10
N ARG A 43 -5.65 -12.93 -3.26
CA ARG A 43 -5.02 -14.22 -3.54
C ARG A 43 -6.02 -15.31 -3.95
N HIS A 44 -7.21 -15.32 -3.36
CA HIS A 44 -8.21 -16.39 -3.57
C HIS A 44 -9.42 -15.94 -4.38
N HIS A 45 -9.69 -14.64 -4.47
CA HIS A 45 -10.93 -14.09 -5.04
C HIS A 45 -10.65 -12.96 -6.06
N CYS A 46 -9.45 -12.95 -6.69
CA CYS A 46 -9.06 -11.87 -7.60
C CYS A 46 -10.02 -11.71 -8.79
N ASP A 47 -10.50 -12.81 -9.39
CA ASP A 47 -11.39 -12.73 -10.56
C ASP A 47 -12.73 -12.07 -10.21
N ALA A 48 -13.37 -12.48 -9.11
CA ALA A 48 -14.61 -11.86 -8.65
C ALA A 48 -14.39 -10.38 -8.27
N THR A 49 -13.25 -10.06 -7.64
CA THR A 49 -12.89 -8.66 -7.31
C THR A 49 -12.63 -7.84 -8.57
N ALA A 50 -11.98 -8.42 -9.59
CA ALA A 50 -11.74 -7.76 -10.86
C ALA A 50 -13.06 -7.48 -11.61
N ASP A 51 -14.02 -8.40 -11.58
CA ASP A 51 -15.33 -8.20 -12.19
C ASP A 51 -16.08 -7.03 -11.55
N VAL A 52 -16.15 -7.00 -10.22
CA VAL A 52 -16.77 -5.88 -9.48
C VAL A 52 -16.02 -4.56 -9.71
N SER A 53 -14.68 -4.60 -9.78
CA SER A 53 -13.87 -3.41 -10.06
C SER A 53 -14.15 -2.85 -11.45
N ALA A 54 -14.34 -3.71 -12.45
CA ALA A 54 -14.66 -3.31 -13.81
C ALA A 54 -16.04 -2.61 -13.91
N GLU A 55 -17.02 -3.03 -13.11
CA GLU A 55 -18.35 -2.38 -13.05
C GLU A 55 -18.26 -0.91 -12.60
N VAL A 56 -17.23 -0.55 -11.83
CA VAL A 56 -16.98 0.84 -11.39
C VAL A 56 -15.88 1.53 -12.19
N GLY A 57 -15.47 0.93 -13.33
CA GLY A 57 -14.53 1.52 -14.29
C GLY A 57 -13.05 1.30 -13.98
N TYR A 58 -12.71 0.29 -13.16
CA TYR A 58 -11.33 -0.10 -12.91
C TYR A 58 -11.04 -1.51 -13.45
N ASP A 59 -10.46 -1.59 -14.67
CA ASP A 59 -10.20 -2.84 -15.39
C ASP A 59 -8.81 -3.45 -15.12
N ALA A 60 -7.98 -2.80 -14.30
CA ALA A 60 -6.59 -3.19 -14.10
C ALA A 60 -6.36 -4.05 -12.84
N PHE A 61 -7.41 -4.51 -12.16
CA PHE A 61 -7.26 -5.41 -11.03
C PHE A 61 -6.72 -6.77 -11.48
N MET A 62 -5.84 -7.37 -10.69
CA MET A 62 -5.22 -8.66 -11.01
C MET A 62 -6.24 -9.77 -11.24
N ARG A 63 -5.90 -10.71 -12.17
CA ARG A 63 -6.67 -11.92 -12.42
C ARG A 63 -5.86 -13.17 -12.12
N SER A 64 -6.53 -14.29 -11.95
CA SER A 64 -5.92 -15.55 -11.52
C SER A 64 -4.91 -16.13 -12.54
N ASP A 65 -5.06 -15.83 -13.83
CA ASP A 65 -4.15 -16.21 -14.90
C ASP A 65 -2.88 -15.34 -14.98
N GLN A 66 -2.82 -14.26 -14.23
CA GLN A 66 -1.71 -13.32 -14.21
C GLN A 66 -0.69 -13.65 -13.09
N ALA A 67 0.57 -13.28 -13.34
CA ALA A 67 1.62 -13.30 -12.35
C ALA A 67 1.76 -11.92 -11.70
N VAL A 68 1.51 -11.81 -10.41
CA VAL A 68 1.58 -10.53 -9.68
C VAL A 68 2.46 -10.67 -8.45
N VAL A 69 3.42 -9.76 -8.30
CA VAL A 69 4.09 -9.55 -7.01
C VAL A 69 3.18 -8.71 -6.16
N MET A 70 2.70 -9.26 -5.05
CA MET A 70 1.74 -8.61 -4.16
C MET A 70 2.42 -7.68 -3.15
N GLY A 71 1.64 -7.07 -2.27
CA GLY A 71 2.09 -6.18 -1.18
C GLY A 71 2.01 -4.71 -1.54
N HIS A 72 1.24 -3.96 -0.75
CA HIS A 72 0.99 -2.53 -0.97
C HIS A 72 1.20 -1.67 0.29
N GLU A 73 1.51 -2.28 1.42
CA GLU A 73 1.91 -1.61 2.67
C GLU A 73 3.43 -1.68 2.79
N PHE A 74 4.16 -0.59 2.60
CA PHE A 74 5.62 -0.67 2.59
C PHE A 74 6.32 0.64 2.98
N ALA A 75 7.57 0.49 3.39
CA ALA A 75 8.58 1.52 3.43
C ALA A 75 9.83 1.05 2.68
N GLY A 76 10.53 1.96 2.04
CA GLY A 76 11.73 1.66 1.28
C GLY A 76 12.73 2.81 1.26
N GLU A 77 13.86 2.58 0.61
CA GLU A 77 14.88 3.60 0.40
C GLU A 77 15.04 3.86 -1.09
N VAL A 78 15.18 5.14 -1.47
CA VAL A 78 15.41 5.54 -2.85
C VAL A 78 16.72 4.95 -3.36
N VAL A 79 16.69 4.29 -4.51
CA VAL A 79 17.87 3.73 -5.20
C VAL A 79 18.20 4.54 -6.43
N SER A 80 17.23 4.74 -7.32
CA SER A 80 17.42 5.45 -8.59
C SER A 80 16.13 6.09 -9.08
N TYR A 81 16.25 6.88 -10.15
CA TYR A 81 15.17 7.67 -10.73
C TYR A 81 15.02 7.35 -12.21
N GLY A 82 13.77 7.33 -12.65
CA GLY A 82 13.44 7.34 -14.06
C GLY A 82 13.56 8.73 -14.71
N PRO A 83 13.41 8.79 -16.04
CA PRO A 83 13.39 10.06 -16.75
C PRO A 83 12.28 10.99 -16.23
N GLY A 84 12.56 12.30 -16.20
CA GLY A 84 11.59 13.32 -15.80
C GLY A 84 11.32 13.44 -14.30
N CYS A 85 11.97 12.66 -13.46
CA CYS A 85 11.92 12.86 -12.01
C CYS A 85 12.57 14.17 -11.58
N ARG A 86 12.00 14.81 -10.57
CA ARG A 86 12.52 16.04 -9.95
C ARG A 86 13.70 15.78 -9.00
N LYS A 87 13.96 14.49 -8.70
CA LYS A 87 15.01 14.02 -7.77
C LYS A 87 14.92 14.67 -6.39
N ARG A 88 13.70 14.74 -5.86
CA ARG A 88 13.39 15.41 -4.57
C ARG A 88 14.16 14.82 -3.39
N TRP A 89 14.44 13.53 -3.42
CA TRP A 89 15.12 12.82 -2.34
C TRP A 89 16.38 12.15 -2.85
N LYS A 90 17.44 12.19 -2.10
CA LYS A 90 18.72 11.55 -2.46
C LYS A 90 18.60 10.01 -2.37
N PRO A 91 19.40 9.24 -3.12
CA PRO A 91 19.56 7.81 -2.88
C PRO A 91 19.88 7.53 -1.39
N GLY A 92 19.28 6.48 -0.85
CA GLY A 92 19.35 6.14 0.58
C GLY A 92 18.32 6.86 1.46
N THR A 93 17.57 7.85 0.95
CA THR A 93 16.47 8.46 1.73
C THR A 93 15.35 7.45 1.96
N ALA A 94 14.96 7.28 3.23
CA ALA A 94 13.82 6.47 3.61
C ALA A 94 12.50 7.16 3.19
N VAL A 95 11.64 6.43 2.52
CA VAL A 95 10.37 6.93 1.97
C VAL A 95 9.24 5.93 2.11
N VAL A 96 8.03 6.45 2.07
CA VAL A 96 6.78 5.71 1.84
C VAL A 96 6.10 6.25 0.59
N SER A 97 5.21 5.49 -0.01
CA SER A 97 4.46 5.94 -1.18
C SER A 97 3.00 5.51 -1.10
N VAL A 98 2.12 6.29 -1.71
CA VAL A 98 0.77 5.82 -2.02
C VAL A 98 0.92 4.60 -2.94
N PRO A 99 0.23 3.47 -2.66
CA PRO A 99 0.40 2.23 -3.43
C PRO A 99 -0.35 2.29 -4.77
N MET A 100 0.05 3.24 -5.60
CA MET A 100 -0.50 3.45 -6.93
C MET A 100 0.59 3.97 -7.87
N ILE A 101 0.61 3.45 -9.08
CA ILE A 101 1.47 3.93 -10.15
C ILE A 101 0.61 4.25 -11.38
N LYS A 102 1.02 5.22 -12.17
CA LYS A 102 0.32 5.55 -13.42
C LYS A 102 1.14 5.10 -14.62
N HIS A 103 0.53 4.34 -15.50
CA HIS A 103 1.05 4.06 -16.83
C HIS A 103 0.20 4.81 -17.85
N GLY A 104 0.72 5.92 -18.39
CA GLY A 104 -0.09 6.90 -19.11
C GLY A 104 -1.09 7.56 -18.17
N ASP A 105 -2.38 7.57 -18.54
CA ASP A 105 -3.45 8.13 -17.71
C ASP A 105 -4.13 7.08 -16.81
N ALA A 106 -3.83 5.79 -17.00
CA ALA A 106 -4.44 4.70 -16.23
C ALA A 106 -3.73 4.51 -14.89
N PRO A 107 -4.47 4.57 -13.76
CA PRO A 107 -3.93 4.20 -12.46
C PRO A 107 -3.87 2.68 -12.30
N HIS A 108 -2.79 2.19 -11.70
CA HIS A 108 -2.63 0.77 -11.35
C HIS A 108 -2.36 0.65 -9.86
N LEU A 109 -3.14 -0.19 -9.18
CA LEU A 109 -2.94 -0.47 -7.75
C LEU A 109 -1.71 -1.34 -7.57
N THR A 110 -0.73 -0.83 -6.86
CA THR A 110 0.52 -1.52 -6.55
C THR A 110 0.24 -2.82 -5.78
N GLY A 111 0.80 -3.93 -6.26
CA GLY A 111 0.62 -5.25 -5.65
C GLY A 111 -0.73 -5.94 -5.94
N LEU A 112 -1.65 -5.26 -6.63
CA LEU A 112 -2.97 -5.77 -7.02
C LEU A 112 -3.25 -5.62 -8.53
N SER A 113 -2.21 -5.30 -9.31
CA SER A 113 -2.25 -5.22 -10.77
C SER A 113 -0.99 -5.87 -11.35
N ALA A 114 -1.14 -6.62 -12.43
CA ALA A 114 0.00 -7.21 -13.15
C ALA A 114 0.94 -6.16 -13.75
N GLN A 115 0.48 -4.92 -13.89
CA GLN A 115 1.27 -3.80 -14.41
C GLN A 115 1.92 -2.96 -13.29
N ALA A 116 1.62 -3.25 -12.01
CA ALA A 116 2.15 -2.53 -10.85
C ALA A 116 2.53 -3.52 -9.76
N HIS A 117 3.68 -4.17 -9.92
CA HIS A 117 4.19 -5.13 -8.95
C HIS A 117 4.42 -4.49 -7.58
N GLY A 118 4.13 -5.24 -6.53
CA GLY A 118 4.13 -4.78 -5.15
C GLY A 118 5.44 -5.03 -4.40
N ALA A 119 5.35 -4.84 -3.10
CA ALA A 119 6.48 -4.76 -2.18
C ALA A 119 6.93 -6.11 -1.58
N TYR A 120 6.31 -7.23 -1.94
CA TYR A 120 6.84 -8.54 -1.54
C TYR A 120 8.03 -8.94 -2.44
N ALA A 121 8.97 -8.00 -2.58
CA ALA A 121 10.17 -8.11 -3.38
C ALA A 121 11.32 -7.28 -2.77
N ASP A 122 12.56 -7.52 -3.24
CA ASP A 122 13.71 -6.72 -2.82
C ASP A 122 13.60 -5.25 -3.32
N PHE A 123 12.95 -5.01 -4.47
CA PHE A 123 12.77 -3.69 -5.08
C PHE A 123 11.36 -3.48 -5.61
N ILE A 124 10.92 -2.22 -5.63
CA ILE A 124 9.61 -1.78 -6.11
C ILE A 124 9.73 -0.48 -6.89
N LEU A 125 8.84 -0.29 -7.87
CA LEU A 125 8.65 0.99 -8.53
C LEU A 125 7.53 1.78 -7.86
N VAL A 126 7.71 3.10 -7.74
CA VAL A 126 6.70 4.02 -7.21
C VAL A 126 6.71 5.33 -8.00
N SER A 127 5.60 6.04 -8.03
CA SER A 127 5.54 7.39 -8.60
C SER A 127 6.20 8.41 -7.67
N GLU A 128 7.13 9.24 -8.20
CA GLU A 128 7.81 10.26 -7.39
C GLU A 128 6.81 11.23 -6.74
N ASP A 129 5.76 11.62 -7.46
CA ASP A 129 4.76 12.58 -6.96
C ASP A 129 3.87 12.01 -5.85
N MET A 130 3.82 10.69 -5.70
CA MET A 130 3.06 9.99 -4.66
C MET A 130 3.93 9.53 -3.50
N THR A 131 5.22 9.86 -3.51
CA THR A 131 6.21 9.43 -2.53
C THR A 131 6.47 10.54 -1.52
N MET A 132 6.65 10.18 -0.26
CA MET A 132 6.92 11.09 0.86
C MET A 132 8.11 10.59 1.68
N PRO A 133 8.98 11.48 2.18
CA PRO A 133 10.08 11.08 3.05
C PRO A 133 9.54 10.64 4.41
N VAL A 134 10.19 9.66 5.01
CA VAL A 134 9.91 9.27 6.40
C VAL A 134 10.41 10.40 7.30
N PRO A 135 9.56 10.95 8.20
CA PRO A 135 9.98 12.00 9.14
C PRO A 135 11.10 11.54 10.06
N GLU A 136 11.93 12.48 10.49
CA GLU A 136 12.97 12.22 11.50
C GLU A 136 12.35 11.66 12.78
N GLY A 137 12.99 10.67 13.38
CA GLY A 137 12.51 9.99 14.59
C GLY A 137 11.48 8.87 14.34
N VAL A 138 10.95 8.74 13.11
CA VAL A 138 10.06 7.63 12.74
C VAL A 138 10.90 6.47 12.19
N SER A 139 10.77 5.30 12.81
CA SER A 139 11.47 4.10 12.33
C SER A 139 10.83 3.56 11.04
N VAL A 140 11.60 2.82 10.24
CA VAL A 140 11.08 2.17 9.02
C VAL A 140 9.97 1.15 9.32
N ASN A 141 9.96 0.55 10.52
CA ASN A 141 8.87 -0.33 10.96
C ASN A 141 7.55 0.44 11.14
N GLN A 142 7.62 1.63 11.74
CA GLN A 142 6.46 2.52 11.88
C GLN A 142 6.04 3.10 10.54
N ALA A 143 7.01 3.47 9.69
CA ALA A 143 6.74 4.02 8.36
C ALA A 143 5.98 3.03 7.47
N ALA A 144 6.26 1.73 7.55
CA ALA A 144 5.54 0.70 6.80
C ALA A 144 4.04 0.62 7.15
N LEU A 145 3.62 1.15 8.30
CA LEU A 145 2.21 1.23 8.70
C LEU A 145 1.49 2.46 8.12
N THR A 146 2.17 3.29 7.32
CA THR A 146 1.56 4.54 6.80
C THR A 146 0.31 4.26 5.97
N GLU A 147 0.31 3.21 5.14
CA GLU A 147 -0.84 2.89 4.30
C GLU A 147 -2.06 2.51 5.14
N PRO A 148 -2.04 1.47 6.02
CA PRO A 148 -3.22 1.12 6.83
C PRO A 148 -3.62 2.24 7.80
N MET A 149 -2.68 3.04 8.31
CA MET A 149 -2.98 4.20 9.12
C MET A 149 -3.68 5.31 8.33
N ALA A 150 -3.34 5.49 7.04
CA ALA A 150 -4.02 6.44 6.16
C ALA A 150 -5.47 6.01 5.89
N VAL A 151 -5.75 4.71 5.73
CA VAL A 151 -7.11 4.16 5.61
C VAL A 151 -7.92 4.49 6.88
N ALA A 152 -7.35 4.22 8.05
CA ALA A 152 -8.00 4.52 9.34
C ALA A 152 -8.22 6.03 9.54
N TYR A 153 -7.23 6.85 9.19
CA TYR A 153 -7.35 8.31 9.24
C TYR A 153 -8.48 8.80 8.33
N HIS A 154 -8.56 8.27 7.11
CA HIS A 154 -9.62 8.61 6.17
C HIS A 154 -11.00 8.25 6.73
N ALA A 155 -11.17 7.06 7.31
CA ALA A 155 -12.43 6.62 7.93
C ALA A 155 -12.86 7.57 9.06
N VAL A 156 -11.94 7.94 9.96
CA VAL A 156 -12.23 8.88 11.06
C VAL A 156 -12.56 10.27 10.53
N ARG A 157 -11.87 10.74 9.49
CA ARG A 157 -12.18 12.04 8.86
C ARG A 157 -13.55 12.04 8.17
N ARG A 158 -13.90 10.96 7.51
CA ARG A 158 -15.20 10.80 6.82
C ARG A 158 -16.38 10.66 7.78
N SER A 159 -16.16 10.17 9.00
CA SER A 159 -17.22 10.05 10.00
C SER A 159 -17.65 11.39 10.59
N GLU A 160 -16.86 12.46 10.38
CA GLU A 160 -17.09 13.80 10.94
C GLU A 160 -17.28 13.82 12.47
N ILE A 161 -16.80 12.78 13.16
CA ILE A 161 -16.95 12.59 14.60
C ILE A 161 -16.32 13.75 15.40
N GLY A 162 -17.09 14.28 16.34
CA GLY A 162 -16.65 15.34 17.25
C GLY A 162 -16.02 14.79 18.55
N LYS A 163 -15.30 15.66 19.24
CA LYS A 163 -14.58 15.29 20.48
C LYS A 163 -15.50 14.78 21.61
N ARG A 164 -16.78 15.16 21.62
CA ARG A 164 -17.75 14.80 22.65
C ARG A 164 -18.63 13.61 22.26
N ASP A 165 -18.52 13.16 21.02
CA ASP A 165 -19.26 12.01 20.55
C ASP A 165 -18.71 10.71 21.12
N VAL A 166 -19.51 9.65 21.03
CA VAL A 166 -19.11 8.28 21.41
C VAL A 166 -18.83 7.50 20.15
N ALA A 167 -17.60 7.04 19.98
CA ALA A 167 -17.21 6.15 18.90
C ALA A 167 -17.38 4.69 19.34
N VAL A 168 -17.94 3.87 18.47
CA VAL A 168 -17.98 2.41 18.63
C VAL A 168 -17.18 1.79 17.48
N VAL A 169 -16.16 1.02 17.82
CA VAL A 169 -15.33 0.27 16.86
C VAL A 169 -15.63 -1.22 17.03
N VAL A 170 -16.18 -1.82 16.00
CA VAL A 170 -16.49 -3.26 15.96
C VAL A 170 -15.42 -3.96 15.12
N GLY A 171 -14.68 -4.87 15.74
CA GLY A 171 -13.48 -5.51 15.20
C GLY A 171 -12.20 -4.75 15.60
N CYS A 172 -11.31 -5.44 16.33
CA CYS A 172 -10.02 -4.88 16.77
C CYS A 172 -8.84 -5.53 16.02
N GLY A 173 -9.05 -5.92 14.76
CA GLY A 173 -7.97 -6.27 13.83
C GLY A 173 -7.11 -5.05 13.47
N PRO A 174 -6.14 -5.19 12.55
CA PRO A 174 -5.19 -4.12 12.23
C PRO A 174 -5.85 -2.76 11.93
N ILE A 175 -6.91 -2.75 11.12
CA ILE A 175 -7.62 -1.51 10.78
C ILE A 175 -8.42 -0.97 11.98
N GLY A 176 -9.09 -1.84 12.76
CA GLY A 176 -9.82 -1.40 13.95
C GLY A 176 -8.89 -0.75 14.98
N LEU A 177 -7.72 -1.34 15.23
CA LEU A 177 -6.70 -0.76 16.11
C LEU A 177 -6.17 0.58 15.57
N ALA A 178 -5.95 0.68 14.26
CA ALA A 178 -5.54 1.92 13.62
C ALA A 178 -6.63 3.01 13.74
N VAL A 179 -7.91 2.65 13.57
CA VAL A 179 -9.06 3.57 13.77
C VAL A 179 -9.11 4.06 15.22
N ILE A 180 -8.93 3.15 16.21
CA ILE A 180 -8.88 3.54 17.63
C ILE A 180 -7.75 4.54 17.88
N ALA A 181 -6.56 4.30 17.32
CA ALA A 181 -5.44 5.22 17.43
C ALA A 181 -5.76 6.60 16.81
N MET A 182 -6.39 6.63 15.63
CA MET A 182 -6.79 7.89 14.97
C MET A 182 -7.89 8.63 15.73
N LEU A 183 -8.88 7.94 16.30
CA LEU A 183 -9.90 8.53 17.18
C LEU A 183 -9.27 9.19 18.40
N LYS A 184 -8.29 8.53 19.03
CA LYS A 184 -7.53 9.09 20.15
C LYS A 184 -6.71 10.30 19.72
N ALA A 185 -6.04 10.26 18.58
CA ALA A 185 -5.31 11.39 18.03
C ALA A 185 -6.24 12.59 17.70
N ALA A 186 -7.49 12.33 17.30
CA ALA A 186 -8.53 13.33 17.11
C ALA A 186 -9.15 13.86 18.43
N ASN A 187 -8.68 13.36 19.58
CA ASN A 187 -9.19 13.70 20.92
C ASN A 187 -10.66 13.33 21.16
N VAL A 188 -11.16 12.28 20.52
CA VAL A 188 -12.48 11.70 20.83
C VAL A 188 -12.42 11.11 22.23
N ARG A 189 -13.29 11.59 23.14
CA ARG A 189 -13.21 11.25 24.57
C ARG A 189 -13.59 9.81 24.87
N THR A 190 -14.66 9.35 24.26
CA THR A 190 -15.20 8.00 24.51
C THR A 190 -15.07 7.16 23.27
N VAL A 191 -14.27 6.09 23.37
CA VAL A 191 -14.10 5.08 22.32
C VAL A 191 -14.40 3.73 22.96
N ILE A 192 -15.43 3.05 22.45
CA ILE A 192 -15.81 1.70 22.85
C ILE A 192 -15.31 0.77 21.74
N ALA A 193 -14.52 -0.22 22.09
CA ALA A 193 -14.02 -1.23 21.18
C ALA A 193 -14.61 -2.60 21.55
N SER A 194 -15.07 -3.34 20.56
CA SER A 194 -15.62 -4.70 20.71
C SER A 194 -15.00 -5.61 19.66
N ASP A 195 -14.53 -6.77 20.12
CA ASP A 195 -13.99 -7.83 19.27
C ASP A 195 -14.59 -9.15 19.77
N PRO A 196 -15.19 -10.01 18.90
CA PRO A 196 -15.76 -11.30 19.27
C PRO A 196 -14.70 -12.32 19.69
#